data_9898f4ea829f17cbb1eaae4e4eeeafec
#
_entry.id   9898f4ea829f17cbb1eaae4e4eeeafec
#
_cell.length_a   1.000
_cell.length_b   1.000
_cell.length_c   1.000
_cell.angle_alpha   90.00
_cell.angle_beta   90.00
_cell.angle_gamma   90.00
#
_symmetry.space_group_name_H-M   'P 1'
#
loop_
_entity.id
_entity.type
_entity.pdbx_description
1 polymer ?
#
loop_
_entity_poly.entity_id
_entity_poly.type
_entity_poly.pdbx_seq_one_letter_code
_entity_poly.pdbx_strand_id
1 'polypeptide(L)'
;MLRKLKVFAGLPVPATAKWENGKPDFRTTDHFELLRCVKFKLCAVCGNKLGLTCYWVGGPLCQQNHYFTDPGMHEECARESMRLCPFLNGKRQEYRGDLPAMSAMDASQRPERMFLMRGLTEVLEWRSLGGDNYAIYAGDKLTTIEEF
;
A
#
# COMPACT_ATOMS: atom_id res chain seq x y z
N MET A 1 -9.83 15.27 -10.53
CA MET A 1 -11.01 14.72 -9.84
C MET A 1 -10.72 13.26 -9.45
N LEU A 2 -10.94 12.92 -8.21
CA LEU A 2 -10.68 11.56 -7.73
C LEU A 2 -11.72 10.59 -8.31
N ARG A 3 -11.23 9.42 -8.72
CA ARG A 3 -12.11 8.34 -9.14
C ARG A 3 -12.97 7.92 -7.95
N LYS A 4 -14.28 7.78 -8.19
CA LYS A 4 -15.17 7.27 -7.16
C LYS A 4 -14.82 5.81 -6.87
N LEU A 5 -14.50 5.52 -5.62
CA LEU A 5 -14.17 4.15 -5.22
C LEU A 5 -15.42 3.29 -5.16
N LYS A 6 -15.25 2.01 -5.47
CA LYS A 6 -16.26 1.01 -5.19
C LYS A 6 -16.42 0.87 -3.68
N VAL A 7 -17.63 0.64 -3.22
CA VAL A 7 -17.94 0.47 -1.79
C VAL A 7 -18.50 -0.94 -1.57
N PHE A 8 -18.03 -1.59 -0.51
CA PHE A 8 -18.55 -2.88 -0.09
C PHE A 8 -18.67 -2.88 1.44
N ALA A 9 -19.86 -3.26 1.93
CA ALA A 9 -20.16 -3.28 3.37
C ALA A 9 -19.85 -1.95 4.07
N GLY A 10 -20.10 -0.83 3.39
CA GLY A 10 -19.87 0.51 3.93
C GLY A 10 -18.44 1.01 3.88
N LEU A 11 -17.51 0.21 3.36
CA LEU A 11 -16.10 0.59 3.26
C LEU A 11 -15.68 0.80 1.80
N PRO A 12 -14.91 1.86 1.51
CA PRO A 12 -14.33 2.02 0.19
C PRO A 12 -13.30 0.92 -0.08
N VAL A 13 -13.29 0.43 -1.32
CA VAL A 13 -12.43 -0.67 -1.74
C VAL A 13 -11.26 -0.10 -2.54
N PRO A 14 -10.01 -0.37 -2.14
CA PRO A 14 -8.85 0.08 -2.90
C PRO A 14 -8.85 -0.45 -4.33
N ALA A 15 -8.30 0.32 -5.26
CA ALA A 15 -8.20 -0.08 -6.66
C ALA A 15 -7.39 -1.37 -6.85
N THR A 16 -6.45 -1.65 -5.97
CA THR A 16 -5.60 -2.84 -6.01
C THR A 16 -6.19 -4.06 -5.31
N ALA A 17 -7.35 -3.94 -4.69
CA ALA A 17 -7.98 -5.08 -4.01
C ALA A 17 -8.43 -6.14 -5.01
N LYS A 18 -8.22 -7.40 -4.64
CA LYS A 18 -8.69 -8.52 -5.43
C LYS A 18 -10.19 -8.75 -5.20
N TRP A 19 -10.92 -8.93 -6.29
CA TRP A 19 -12.34 -9.28 -6.25
C TRP A 19 -12.54 -10.75 -6.56
N GLU A 20 -13.32 -11.43 -5.76
CA GLU A 20 -13.63 -12.85 -5.95
C GLU A 20 -15.09 -13.11 -5.62
N ASN A 21 -15.84 -13.72 -6.56
CA ASN A 21 -17.27 -13.99 -6.41
C ASN A 21 -18.09 -12.74 -6.03
N GLY A 22 -17.78 -11.61 -6.63
CA GLY A 22 -18.49 -10.35 -6.39
C GLY A 22 -18.14 -9.67 -5.06
N LYS A 23 -17.16 -10.19 -4.33
CA LYS A 23 -16.72 -9.64 -3.03
C LYS A 23 -15.25 -9.24 -3.09
N PRO A 24 -14.86 -8.11 -2.49
CA PRO A 24 -13.46 -7.75 -2.40
C PRO A 24 -12.77 -8.52 -1.28
N ASP A 25 -11.55 -8.92 -1.52
CA ASP A 25 -10.66 -9.41 -0.48
C ASP A 25 -9.70 -8.28 -0.10
N PHE A 26 -9.96 -7.65 1.04
CA PHE A 26 -9.15 -6.53 1.52
C PHE A 26 -7.73 -6.94 1.94
N ARG A 27 -7.47 -8.24 2.06
CA ARG A 27 -6.17 -8.77 2.47
C ARG A 27 -5.27 -9.12 1.30
N THR A 28 -5.85 -9.29 0.13
CA THR A 28 -5.13 -9.77 -1.05
C THR A 28 -5.16 -8.70 -2.14
N THR A 29 -3.98 -8.38 -2.65
CA THR A 29 -3.83 -7.44 -3.74
C THR A 29 -3.97 -8.17 -5.07
N ASP A 30 -4.72 -7.60 -6.02
CA ASP A 30 -4.78 -8.09 -7.38
C ASP A 30 -3.44 -7.80 -8.06
N HIS A 31 -2.76 -8.86 -8.49
CA HIS A 31 -1.42 -8.75 -9.08
C HIS A 31 -1.39 -7.89 -10.35
N PHE A 32 -2.40 -8.01 -11.20
CA PHE A 32 -2.49 -7.20 -12.43
C PHE A 32 -2.71 -5.73 -12.11
N GLU A 33 -3.57 -5.43 -11.14
CA GLU A 33 -3.81 -4.04 -10.72
C GLU A 33 -2.57 -3.44 -10.06
N LEU A 34 -1.85 -4.24 -9.29
CA LEU A 34 -0.59 -3.82 -8.67
C LEU A 34 0.45 -3.44 -9.74
N LEU A 35 0.67 -4.33 -10.71
CA LEU A 35 1.60 -4.09 -11.82
C LEU A 35 1.18 -2.87 -12.64
N ARG A 36 -0.11 -2.73 -12.89
CA ARG A 36 -0.67 -1.60 -13.63
C ARG A 36 -0.40 -0.29 -12.89
N CYS A 37 -0.61 -0.26 -11.59
CA CYS A 37 -0.34 0.94 -10.78
C CYS A 37 1.15 1.32 -10.79
N VAL A 38 2.03 0.34 -10.71
CA VAL A 38 3.48 0.60 -10.78
C VAL A 38 3.88 1.11 -12.16
N LYS A 39 3.41 0.43 -13.21
CA LYS A 39 3.78 0.77 -14.59
C LYS A 39 3.30 2.16 -15.00
N PHE A 40 2.07 2.50 -14.67
CA PHE A 40 1.44 3.75 -15.09
C PHE A 40 1.45 4.83 -14.00
N LYS A 41 2.09 4.56 -12.86
CA LYS A 41 2.19 5.49 -11.73
C LYS A 41 0.82 5.93 -11.24
N LEU A 42 0.00 4.95 -10.91
CA LEU A 42 -1.37 5.15 -10.42
C LEU A 42 -1.44 4.94 -8.91
N CYS A 43 -2.37 5.65 -8.27
CA CYS A 43 -2.62 5.50 -6.84
C CYS A 43 -3.19 4.12 -6.51
N ALA A 44 -2.62 3.46 -5.51
CA ALA A 44 -3.06 2.14 -5.06
C ALA A 44 -4.51 2.13 -4.55
N VAL A 45 -4.97 3.26 -4.04
CA VAL A 45 -6.32 3.37 -3.46
C VAL A 45 -7.35 3.78 -4.50
N CYS A 46 -7.20 4.95 -5.12
CA CYS A 46 -8.22 5.47 -6.03
C CYS A 46 -8.00 5.11 -7.50
N GLY A 47 -6.83 4.58 -7.86
CA GLY A 47 -6.52 4.19 -9.23
C GLY A 47 -6.26 5.35 -10.19
N ASN A 48 -6.29 6.58 -9.72
CA ASN A 48 -5.97 7.75 -10.53
C ASN A 48 -4.47 8.02 -10.57
N LYS A 49 -4.04 8.78 -11.56
CA LYS A 49 -2.63 9.09 -11.76
C LYS A 49 -2.05 9.85 -10.56
N LEU A 50 -0.87 9.42 -10.13
CA LEU A 50 -0.12 10.10 -9.08
C LEU A 50 0.49 11.39 -9.61
N GLY A 51 0.68 12.37 -8.71
CA GLY A 51 1.44 13.58 -9.02
C GLY A 51 2.95 13.32 -8.97
N LEU A 52 3.73 14.38 -8.77
CA LEU A 52 5.20 14.29 -8.68
C LEU A 52 5.66 13.51 -7.45
N THR A 53 4.88 13.53 -6.40
CA THR A 53 5.15 12.80 -5.16
C THR A 53 4.06 11.79 -4.89
N CYS A 54 4.40 10.75 -4.14
CA CYS A 54 3.44 9.75 -3.68
C CYS A 54 3.76 9.37 -2.25
N TYR A 55 2.79 8.74 -1.59
CA TYR A 55 2.83 8.50 -0.16
C TYR A 55 2.63 7.03 0.16
N TRP A 56 3.24 6.59 1.25
CA TRP A 56 3.11 5.24 1.79
C TRP A 56 2.86 5.29 3.28
N VAL A 57 2.24 4.25 3.80
CA VAL A 57 2.10 4.02 5.23
C VAL A 57 2.82 2.72 5.55
N GLY A 58 3.72 2.74 6.49
CA GLY A 58 4.48 1.56 6.87
C GLY A 58 5.17 1.70 8.21
N GLY A 59 5.73 0.58 8.69
CA GLY A 59 6.45 0.53 9.94
C GLY A 59 7.93 0.90 9.82
N PRO A 60 8.70 0.70 10.91
CA PRO A 60 10.12 1.04 10.95
C PRO A 60 10.96 0.35 9.87
N LEU A 61 10.64 -0.90 9.54
CA LEU A 61 11.39 -1.63 8.53
C LEU A 61 11.24 -1.00 7.15
N CYS A 62 10.02 -0.61 6.78
CA CYS A 62 9.77 0.12 5.54
C CYS A 62 10.48 1.47 5.52
N GLN A 63 10.51 2.14 6.66
CA GLN A 63 11.23 3.41 6.81
C GLN A 63 12.74 3.25 6.57
N GLN A 64 13.30 2.13 6.99
CA GLN A 64 14.73 1.84 6.81
C GLN A 64 15.09 1.39 5.40
N ASN A 65 14.34 0.43 4.86
CA ASN A 65 14.70 -0.20 3.59
C ASN A 65 14.02 0.40 2.36
N HIS A 66 13.00 1.24 2.56
CA HIS A 66 12.20 1.89 1.52
C HIS A 66 11.43 0.90 0.62
N TYR A 67 11.17 -0.30 1.12
CA TYR A 67 10.36 -1.30 0.43
C TYR A 67 8.95 -1.37 1.00
N PHE A 68 7.98 -1.53 0.10
CA PHE A 68 6.55 -1.61 0.45
C PHE A 68 5.87 -2.73 -0.33
N THR A 69 4.72 -3.16 0.15
CA THR A 69 3.89 -4.14 -0.53
C THR A 69 2.95 -3.51 -1.55
N ASP A 70 2.72 -2.22 -1.43
CA ASP A 70 1.78 -1.48 -2.29
C ASP A 70 2.50 -0.41 -3.10
N PRO A 71 1.99 -0.07 -4.29
CA PRO A 71 2.43 1.13 -4.99
C PRO A 71 2.02 2.38 -4.21
N GLY A 72 2.60 3.50 -4.55
CA GLY A 72 2.33 4.75 -3.84
C GLY A 72 0.87 5.22 -3.95
N MET A 73 0.51 6.13 -3.07
CA MET A 73 -0.84 6.69 -2.95
C MET A 73 -0.77 8.22 -2.97
N HIS A 74 -1.90 8.85 -3.25
CA HIS A 74 -2.05 10.28 -2.95
C HIS A 74 -2.03 10.49 -1.43
N GLU A 75 -1.61 11.65 -0.98
CA GLU A 75 -1.58 11.96 0.46
C GLU A 75 -2.93 11.74 1.13
N GLU A 76 -4.00 12.28 0.54
CA GLU A 76 -5.35 12.13 1.08
C GLU A 76 -5.81 10.67 1.11
N CYS A 77 -5.42 9.88 0.10
CA CYS A 77 -5.73 8.45 0.08
C CYS A 77 -4.99 7.69 1.19
N ALA A 78 -3.72 8.04 1.42
CA ALA A 78 -2.95 7.44 2.50
C ALA A 78 -3.53 7.77 3.88
N ARG A 79 -3.89 9.03 4.10
CA ARG A 79 -4.50 9.44 5.37
C ARG A 79 -5.86 8.79 5.60
N GLU A 80 -6.66 8.68 4.55
CA GLU A 80 -7.96 8.00 4.63
C GLU A 80 -7.79 6.51 4.92
N SER A 81 -6.77 5.86 4.35
CA SER A 81 -6.44 4.47 4.65
C SER A 81 -6.09 4.28 6.11
N MET A 82 -5.33 5.21 6.70
CA MET A 82 -5.03 5.18 8.14
C MET A 82 -6.30 5.25 8.98
N ARG A 83 -7.25 6.08 8.58
CA ARG A 83 -8.49 6.27 9.32
C ARG A 83 -9.41 5.06 9.24
N LEU A 84 -9.49 4.42 8.07
CA LEU A 84 -10.48 3.38 7.80
C LEU A 84 -9.98 1.96 7.99
N CYS A 85 -8.71 1.69 7.70
CA CYS A 85 -8.17 0.33 7.79
C CYS A 85 -7.92 -0.07 9.24
N PRO A 86 -8.62 -1.10 9.77
CA PRO A 86 -8.44 -1.50 11.17
C PRO A 86 -7.02 -1.90 11.55
N PHE A 87 -6.27 -2.48 10.61
CA PHE A 87 -4.87 -2.84 10.83
C PHE A 87 -4.00 -1.59 10.98
N LEU A 88 -4.16 -0.62 10.07
CA LEU A 88 -3.34 0.60 10.07
C LEU A 88 -3.65 1.51 11.26
N ASN A 89 -4.92 1.60 11.69
CA ASN A 89 -5.32 2.46 12.79
C ASN A 89 -5.21 1.80 14.18
N GLY A 90 -4.67 0.58 14.25
CA GLY A 90 -4.42 -0.12 15.50
C GLY A 90 -5.58 -0.90 16.08
N LYS A 91 -6.75 -0.94 15.44
CA LYS A 91 -7.89 -1.75 15.88
C LYS A 91 -7.65 -3.25 15.65
N ARG A 92 -6.71 -3.59 14.78
CA ARG A 92 -6.33 -4.96 14.48
C ARG A 92 -4.81 -5.06 14.46
N GLN A 93 -4.24 -5.98 15.22
CA GLN A 93 -2.79 -6.12 15.38
C GLN A 93 -2.16 -7.08 14.36
N GLU A 94 -2.95 -7.95 13.75
CA GLU A 94 -2.44 -8.98 12.84
C GLU A 94 -3.24 -9.04 11.55
N TYR A 95 -2.55 -9.31 10.44
CA TYR A 95 -3.21 -9.80 9.25
C TYR A 95 -3.64 -11.24 9.48
N ARG A 96 -4.68 -11.70 8.75
CA ARG A 96 -5.01 -13.12 8.75
C ARG A 96 -3.87 -13.90 8.11
N GLY A 97 -3.54 -15.06 8.69
CA GLY A 97 -2.32 -15.79 8.45
C GLY A 97 -2.17 -16.48 7.08
N ASP A 98 -3.08 -16.23 6.14
CA ASP A 98 -3.01 -16.76 4.78
C ASP A 98 -2.35 -15.80 3.78
N LEU A 99 -1.85 -14.65 4.23
CA LEU A 99 -1.11 -13.74 3.38
C LEU A 99 0.30 -14.28 3.11
N PRO A 100 0.77 -14.24 1.85
CA PRO A 100 2.14 -14.63 1.57
C PRO A 100 3.11 -13.71 2.29
N ALA A 101 4.12 -14.28 2.92
CA ALA A 101 5.16 -13.51 3.58
C ALA A 101 6.01 -12.80 2.52
N MET A 102 6.23 -11.52 2.69
CA MET A 102 7.16 -10.75 1.87
C MET A 102 8.55 -10.91 2.45
N SER A 103 9.53 -11.28 1.62
CA SER A 103 10.89 -11.56 2.09
C SER A 103 11.60 -10.35 2.71
N ALA A 104 11.18 -9.14 2.36
CA ALA A 104 11.77 -7.91 2.89
C ALA A 104 11.03 -7.39 4.14
N MET A 105 9.87 -7.98 4.47
CA MET A 105 8.99 -7.48 5.53
C MET A 105 8.18 -8.61 6.14
N ASP A 106 8.02 -8.57 7.45
CA ASP A 106 7.02 -9.38 8.12
C ASP A 106 5.72 -8.57 8.18
N ALA A 107 4.77 -8.94 7.33
CA ALA A 107 3.47 -8.26 7.24
C ALA A 107 2.41 -8.91 8.13
N SER A 108 2.76 -9.93 8.93
CA SER A 108 1.79 -10.66 9.74
C SER A 108 1.28 -9.85 10.93
N GLN A 109 2.10 -8.96 11.46
CA GLN A 109 1.76 -8.16 12.63
C GLN A 109 1.92 -6.66 12.35
N ARG A 110 1.02 -5.88 12.97
CA ARG A 110 1.14 -4.43 12.93
C ARG A 110 2.33 -4.00 13.78
N PRO A 111 3.28 -3.20 13.24
CA PRO A 111 4.33 -2.60 14.05
C PRO A 111 3.75 -1.65 15.11
N GLU A 112 4.45 -1.47 16.22
CA GLU A 112 4.06 -0.51 17.25
C GLU A 112 4.06 0.93 16.73
N ARG A 113 4.99 1.22 15.82
CA ARG A 113 5.15 2.55 15.22
C ARG A 113 4.80 2.48 13.75
N MET A 114 3.97 3.41 13.29
CA MET A 114 3.59 3.55 11.89
C MET A 114 3.92 4.96 11.42
N PHE A 115 4.36 5.05 10.19
CA PHE A 115 4.79 6.32 9.60
C PHE A 115 4.08 6.59 8.29
N LEU A 116 3.72 7.86 8.07
CA LEU A 116 3.36 8.36 6.75
C LEU A 116 4.64 8.87 6.11
N MET A 117 4.93 8.37 4.92
CA MET A 117 6.17 8.67 4.20
C MET A 117 5.87 9.19 2.81
N ARG A 118 6.74 10.06 2.29
CA ARG A 118 6.62 10.66 0.97
C ARG A 118 7.85 10.34 0.14
N GLY A 119 7.64 9.93 -1.10
CA GLY A 119 8.69 9.71 -2.07
C GLY A 119 8.37 10.36 -3.41
N LEU A 120 9.27 10.18 -4.37
CA LEU A 120 9.10 10.68 -5.73
C LEU A 120 8.43 9.61 -6.59
N THR A 121 7.36 9.97 -7.26
CA THR A 121 6.59 9.04 -8.10
C THR A 121 7.44 8.44 -9.22
N GLU A 122 8.30 9.22 -9.83
CA GLU A 122 9.12 8.77 -10.98
C GLU A 122 10.12 7.66 -10.64
N VAL A 123 10.53 7.53 -9.37
CA VAL A 123 11.54 6.54 -8.96
C VAL A 123 10.96 5.29 -8.34
N LEU A 124 9.64 5.24 -8.11
CA LEU A 124 9.05 4.00 -7.59
C LEU A 124 9.18 2.89 -8.65
N GLU A 125 9.56 1.70 -8.21
CA GLU A 125 9.76 0.59 -9.11
C GLU A 125 9.44 -0.77 -8.48
N TRP A 126 9.07 -1.69 -9.33
CA TRP A 126 8.91 -3.10 -8.98
C TRP A 126 10.28 -3.76 -8.88
N ARG A 127 10.56 -4.42 -7.75
CA ARG A 127 11.78 -5.21 -7.59
C ARG A 127 11.45 -6.65 -7.24
N SER A 128 12.04 -7.58 -7.96
CA SER A 128 11.97 -8.99 -7.63
C SER A 128 12.91 -9.27 -6.45
N LEU A 129 12.41 -10.04 -5.48
CA LEU A 129 13.18 -10.49 -4.33
C LEU A 129 13.54 -11.97 -4.42
N GLY A 130 13.31 -12.58 -5.59
CA GLY A 130 13.54 -14.00 -5.85
C GLY A 130 12.26 -14.82 -5.80
N GLY A 131 12.15 -15.83 -6.67
CA GLY A 131 10.94 -16.64 -6.82
C GLY A 131 9.73 -15.79 -7.16
N ASP A 132 8.63 -16.00 -6.46
CA ASP A 132 7.40 -15.21 -6.62
C ASP A 132 7.35 -13.98 -5.70
N ASN A 133 8.43 -13.71 -4.97
CA ASN A 133 8.49 -12.58 -4.04
C ASN A 133 8.87 -11.29 -4.76
N TYR A 134 8.23 -10.19 -4.35
CA TYR A 134 8.51 -8.87 -4.89
C TYR A 134 8.33 -7.81 -3.81
N ALA A 135 8.83 -6.62 -4.07
CA ALA A 135 8.54 -5.43 -3.29
C ALA A 135 8.52 -4.21 -4.20
N ILE A 136 7.85 -3.17 -3.76
CA ILE A 136 7.84 -1.87 -4.43
C ILE A 136 8.89 -1.00 -3.75
N TYR A 137 9.89 -0.55 -4.51
CA TYR A 137 10.92 0.32 -3.98
C TYR A 137 10.51 1.79 -4.15
N ALA A 138 10.53 2.52 -3.05
CA ALA A 138 10.08 3.91 -3.01
C ALA A 138 11.16 4.94 -3.37
N GLY A 139 12.38 4.48 -3.63
CA GLY A 139 13.50 5.37 -3.95
C GLY A 139 14.29 5.80 -2.72
N ASP A 140 15.47 6.38 -2.96
CA ASP A 140 16.41 6.76 -1.89
C ASP A 140 15.99 8.04 -1.15
N LYS A 141 15.10 8.83 -1.75
CA LYS A 141 14.65 10.12 -1.19
C LYS A 141 13.36 10.03 -0.41
N LEU A 142 13.02 8.85 0.07
CA LEU A 142 11.84 8.67 0.91
C LEU A 142 12.01 9.44 2.21
N THR A 143 11.00 10.22 2.59
CA THR A 143 11.03 11.08 3.77
C THR A 143 9.83 10.79 4.66
N THR A 144 10.06 10.64 5.96
CA THR A 144 8.98 10.53 6.94
C THR A 144 8.32 11.89 7.13
N ILE A 145 6.99 11.92 7.00
CA ILE A 145 6.17 13.12 7.17
C ILE A 145 5.53 13.16 8.55
N GLU A 146 5.06 12.01 9.03
CA GLU A 146 4.31 11.93 10.27
C GLU A 146 4.44 10.53 10.88
N GLU A 147 4.46 10.47 12.21
CA GLU A 147 4.39 9.22 12.97
C GLU A 147 3.03 9.13 13.65
N PHE A 148 2.45 7.95 13.61
CA PHE A 148 1.16 7.66 14.25
C PHE A 148 1.29 6.83 15.51
#